data_c23d8c7b18c5d8773c98bb58914837a3
#
_entry.id   c23d8c7b18c5d8773c98bb58914837a3
#
_cell.length_a   1.000
_cell.length_b   1.000
_cell.length_c   1.000
_cell.angle_alpha   90.00
_cell.angle_beta   90.00
_cell.angle_gamma   90.00
#
_symmetry.space_group_name_H-M   'P 1'
#
loop_
_entity.id
_entity.type
_entity.pdbx_description
1 polymer ?
#
loop_
_entity_poly.entity_id
_entity_poly.type
_entity_poly.pdbx_seq_one_letter_code
_entity_poly.pdbx_strand_id
1 'polypeptide(L)'
;MRTVVVLTTFVLLLSPCAEAQTVKQAAQTKPTKASAEATHKVAIQVNQNDKAVMDLALNNAKNVIDYYKEKGETVAIEIVTYGPGLHMLRADTSPVKERIAPMSLENPNLKFIACANTQANQSKAEGKPVTLISEAKLMPSGVVRLMELQKLGYAYIRP
;
A
#
# COMPACT_ATOMS: atom_id res chain seq x y z
N MET A 1 -16.02 -62.87 71.89
CA MET A 1 -15.62 -61.47 71.64
C MET A 1 -14.31 -61.51 70.93
N ARG A 2 -14.27 -61.35 69.62
CA ARG A 2 -13.09 -61.41 68.79
C ARG A 2 -13.08 -60.18 67.88
N THR A 3 -12.22 -59.31 68.16
CA THR A 3 -11.98 -58.05 67.41
C THR A 3 -11.17 -58.36 66.16
N VAL A 4 -11.77 -58.10 65.02
CA VAL A 4 -11.08 -58.17 63.71
C VAL A 4 -10.61 -56.80 63.32
N VAL A 5 -9.29 -56.64 63.23
CA VAL A 5 -8.63 -55.44 62.72
C VAL A 5 -8.51 -55.59 61.18
N VAL A 6 -9.17 -54.74 60.43
CA VAL A 6 -9.05 -54.67 58.99
C VAL A 6 -8.01 -53.58 58.64
N LEU A 7 -6.91 -54.04 58.08
CA LEU A 7 -5.82 -53.19 57.58
C LEU A 7 -6.15 -52.74 56.17
N THR A 8 -6.55 -51.49 56.00
CA THR A 8 -6.80 -50.90 54.70
C THR A 8 -5.49 -50.32 54.10
N THR A 9 -4.99 -51.00 53.11
CA THR A 9 -3.83 -50.57 52.32
C THR A 9 -4.25 -49.41 51.40
N PHE A 10 -3.67 -48.22 51.61
CA PHE A 10 -3.87 -47.04 50.79
C PHE A 10 -2.90 -47.11 49.62
N VAL A 11 -3.43 -47.43 48.42
CA VAL A 11 -2.63 -47.40 47.19
C VAL A 11 -2.60 -45.98 46.65
N LEU A 12 -1.46 -45.35 46.68
CA LEU A 12 -1.22 -44.02 46.10
C LEU A 12 -1.05 -44.20 44.59
N LEU A 13 -2.07 -43.84 43.81
CA LEU A 13 -1.98 -43.72 42.35
C LEU A 13 -1.25 -42.42 42.00
N LEU A 14 0.00 -42.50 41.59
CA LEU A 14 0.70 -41.40 40.91
C LEU A 14 0.14 -41.27 39.49
N SER A 15 -0.59 -40.20 39.26
CA SER A 15 -0.94 -39.75 37.89
C SER A 15 0.27 -39.06 37.25
N PRO A 16 0.69 -39.43 36.03
CA PRO A 16 1.68 -38.66 35.30
C PRO A 16 1.04 -37.39 34.79
N CYS A 17 1.57 -36.25 35.19
CA CYS A 17 1.28 -34.94 34.67
C CYS A 17 1.69 -34.89 33.20
N ALA A 18 0.73 -34.90 32.29
CA ALA A 18 0.97 -34.66 30.86
C ALA A 18 1.34 -33.17 30.68
N GLU A 19 2.62 -32.91 30.49
CA GLU A 19 3.11 -31.62 30.04
C GLU A 19 2.56 -31.33 28.62
N ALA A 20 1.58 -30.46 28.55
CA ALA A 20 1.12 -29.87 27.31
C ALA A 20 2.25 -28.98 26.74
N GLN A 21 3.02 -29.51 25.80
CA GLN A 21 3.96 -28.72 25.00
C GLN A 21 3.18 -27.76 24.14
N THR A 22 3.08 -26.51 24.60
CA THR A 22 2.62 -25.38 23.78
C THR A 22 3.63 -25.14 22.67
N VAL A 23 3.38 -25.69 21.50
CA VAL A 23 4.13 -25.39 20.29
C VAL A 23 3.79 -23.92 19.94
N LYS A 24 4.64 -22.99 20.36
CA LYS A 24 4.67 -21.64 19.83
C LYS A 24 5.08 -21.73 18.37
N GLN A 25 4.07 -21.79 17.51
CA GLN A 25 4.24 -21.60 16.07
C GLN A 25 4.65 -20.14 15.87
N ALA A 26 5.96 -19.90 15.83
CA ALA A 26 6.50 -18.63 15.40
C ALA A 26 6.11 -18.46 13.93
N ALA A 27 5.11 -17.64 13.68
CA ALA A 27 4.81 -17.14 12.35
C ALA A 27 6.07 -16.41 11.85
N GLN A 28 6.83 -17.09 10.99
CA GLN A 28 7.90 -16.46 10.23
C GLN A 28 7.26 -15.48 9.25
N THR A 29 7.03 -14.26 9.71
CA THR A 29 6.81 -13.15 8.82
C THR A 29 8.09 -12.97 8.01
N LYS A 30 8.04 -13.34 6.72
CA LYS A 30 9.06 -12.95 5.75
C LYS A 30 9.38 -11.47 5.97
N PRO A 31 10.66 -11.08 6.11
CA PRO A 31 10.99 -9.67 6.21
C PRO A 31 10.55 -9.01 4.92
N THR A 32 9.48 -8.24 4.99
CA THR A 32 9.13 -7.27 3.96
C THR A 32 10.35 -6.36 3.88
N LYS A 33 11.03 -6.36 2.73
CA LYS A 33 12.19 -5.51 2.45
C LYS A 33 11.82 -4.10 2.90
N ALA A 34 12.31 -3.68 4.07
CA ALA A 34 12.10 -2.34 4.58
C ALA A 34 12.58 -1.40 3.49
N SER A 35 11.68 -0.63 2.89
CA SER A 35 12.07 0.39 1.93
C SER A 35 13.01 1.33 2.68
N ALA A 36 14.27 1.39 2.26
CA ALA A 36 15.20 2.40 2.79
C ALA A 36 14.48 3.75 2.74
N GLU A 37 14.57 4.53 3.82
CA GLU A 37 13.91 5.82 3.88
C GLU A 37 14.37 6.66 2.68
N ALA A 38 13.41 7.09 1.85
CA ALA A 38 13.73 7.78 0.61
C ALA A 38 14.36 9.13 0.93
N THR A 39 15.57 9.37 0.40
CA THR A 39 16.31 10.62 0.59
C THR A 39 15.69 11.78 -0.18
N HIS A 40 14.97 11.48 -1.26
CA HIS A 40 14.29 12.45 -2.13
C HIS A 40 12.81 12.16 -2.20
N LYS A 41 11.98 13.22 -2.33
CA LYS A 41 10.53 13.10 -2.31
C LYS A 41 9.91 14.01 -3.37
N VAL A 42 9.04 13.47 -4.22
CA VAL A 42 8.40 14.22 -5.30
C VAL A 42 6.90 13.92 -5.34
N ALA A 43 6.08 14.97 -5.42
CA ALA A 43 4.64 14.91 -5.65
C ALA A 43 4.35 15.43 -7.07
N ILE A 44 3.77 14.59 -7.91
CA ILE A 44 3.39 14.95 -9.29
C ILE A 44 1.86 15.06 -9.36
N GLN A 45 1.36 16.23 -9.79
CA GLN A 45 -0.08 16.46 -9.93
C GLN A 45 -0.55 16.07 -11.34
N VAL A 46 -1.67 15.33 -11.43
CA VAL A 46 -2.40 15.13 -12.68
C VAL A 46 -3.87 15.49 -12.45
N ASN A 47 -4.32 16.61 -13.03
CA ASN A 47 -5.70 17.09 -12.89
C ASN A 47 -6.42 17.29 -14.24
N GLN A 48 -5.83 16.87 -15.35
CA GLN A 48 -6.39 16.97 -16.69
C GLN A 48 -6.63 15.59 -17.29
N ASN A 49 -7.71 15.43 -18.03
CA ASN A 49 -7.97 14.25 -18.85
C ASN A 49 -7.29 14.43 -20.22
N ASP A 50 -5.98 14.43 -20.21
CA ASP A 50 -5.12 14.56 -21.38
C ASP A 50 -4.06 13.48 -21.36
N LYS A 51 -4.03 12.64 -22.39
CA LYS A 51 -3.06 11.56 -22.49
C LYS A 51 -1.61 12.06 -22.52
N ALA A 52 -1.36 13.20 -23.18
CA ALA A 52 0.00 13.76 -23.24
C ALA A 52 0.50 14.20 -21.85
N VAL A 53 -0.38 14.82 -21.03
CA VAL A 53 -0.08 15.19 -19.65
C VAL A 53 0.14 13.94 -18.78
N MET A 54 -0.66 12.89 -18.97
CA MET A 54 -0.50 11.62 -18.24
C MET A 54 0.82 10.93 -18.63
N ASP A 55 1.14 10.87 -19.91
CA ASP A 55 2.43 10.33 -20.38
C ASP A 55 3.60 11.15 -19.86
N LEU A 56 3.50 12.48 -19.85
CA LEU A 56 4.54 13.35 -19.31
C LEU A 56 4.75 13.13 -17.81
N ALA A 57 3.67 12.94 -17.03
CA ALA A 57 3.78 12.62 -15.61
C ALA A 57 4.54 11.31 -15.37
N LEU A 58 4.26 10.26 -16.16
CA LEU A 58 4.96 8.98 -16.08
C LEU A 58 6.43 9.11 -16.52
N ASN A 59 6.70 9.89 -17.56
CA ASN A 59 8.08 10.15 -18.02
C ASN A 59 8.87 10.91 -16.96
N ASN A 60 8.28 11.94 -16.35
CA ASN A 60 8.92 12.69 -15.27
C ASN A 60 9.24 11.81 -14.07
N ALA A 61 8.29 10.96 -13.66
CA ALA A 61 8.53 9.99 -12.58
C ALA A 61 9.69 9.04 -12.92
N LYS A 62 9.70 8.49 -14.14
CA LYS A 62 10.80 7.61 -14.60
C LYS A 62 12.14 8.32 -14.60
N ASN A 63 12.22 9.52 -15.17
CA ASN A 63 13.46 10.30 -15.23
C ASN A 63 14.03 10.60 -13.84
N VAL A 64 13.16 10.95 -12.88
CA VAL A 64 13.58 11.20 -11.50
C VAL A 64 14.07 9.92 -10.83
N ILE A 65 13.38 8.78 -11.04
CA ILE A 65 13.80 7.49 -10.50
C ILE A 65 15.16 7.08 -11.06
N ASP A 66 15.33 7.14 -12.38
CA ASP A 66 16.57 6.75 -13.05
C ASP A 66 17.76 7.63 -12.57
N TYR A 67 17.57 8.94 -12.49
CA TYR A 67 18.60 9.89 -12.04
C TYR A 67 19.11 9.58 -10.63
N TYR A 68 18.23 9.34 -9.67
CA TYR A 68 18.65 9.03 -8.30
C TYR A 68 19.17 7.60 -8.16
N LYS A 69 18.63 6.66 -8.93
CA LYS A 69 19.13 5.28 -8.98
C LYS A 69 20.58 5.21 -9.46
N GLU A 70 20.97 5.99 -10.49
CA GLU A 70 22.35 6.09 -10.97
C GLU A 70 23.32 6.62 -9.90
N LYS A 71 22.81 7.43 -8.96
CA LYS A 71 23.57 7.93 -7.81
C LYS A 71 23.58 6.99 -6.61
N GLY A 72 22.90 5.85 -6.68
CA GLY A 72 22.72 4.95 -5.54
C GLY A 72 21.76 5.49 -4.47
N GLU A 73 20.96 6.51 -4.81
CA GLU A 73 20.02 7.16 -3.90
C GLU A 73 18.59 6.70 -4.17
N THR A 74 17.68 6.86 -3.18
CA THR A 74 16.28 6.47 -3.31
C THR A 74 15.38 7.69 -3.36
N VAL A 75 14.29 7.59 -4.16
CA VAL A 75 13.28 8.63 -4.26
C VAL A 75 11.90 8.04 -3.99
N ALA A 76 11.07 8.76 -3.22
CA ALA A 76 9.64 8.48 -3.08
C ALA A 76 8.85 9.41 -3.99
N ILE A 77 7.97 8.85 -4.81
CA ILE A 77 7.14 9.62 -5.73
C ILE A 77 5.68 9.28 -5.49
N GLU A 78 4.84 10.31 -5.38
CA GLU A 78 3.39 10.15 -5.43
C GLU A 78 2.83 10.92 -6.62
N ILE A 79 2.18 10.20 -7.56
CA ILE A 79 1.40 10.80 -8.64
C ILE A 79 -0.03 10.92 -8.13
N VAL A 80 -0.47 12.16 -7.90
CA VAL A 80 -1.77 12.47 -7.30
C VAL A 80 -2.75 12.92 -8.36
N THR A 81 -3.84 12.14 -8.55
CA THR A 81 -4.86 12.39 -9.56
C THR A 81 -6.17 12.84 -8.93
N TYR A 82 -6.78 13.87 -9.49
CA TYR A 82 -8.11 14.36 -9.10
C TYR A 82 -8.78 15.11 -10.24
N GLY A 83 -10.07 15.44 -10.08
CA GLY A 83 -10.85 16.06 -11.14
C GLY A 83 -10.80 15.23 -12.43
N PRO A 84 -10.73 15.86 -13.61
CA PRO A 84 -10.59 15.13 -14.88
C PRO A 84 -9.39 14.20 -14.95
N GLY A 85 -8.30 14.50 -14.23
CA GLY A 85 -7.08 13.69 -14.20
C GLY A 85 -7.24 12.31 -13.54
N LEU A 86 -8.33 12.08 -12.77
CA LEU A 86 -8.62 10.75 -12.22
C LEU A 86 -8.74 9.69 -13.33
N HIS A 87 -9.05 10.11 -14.57
CA HIS A 87 -9.12 9.24 -15.74
C HIS A 87 -7.84 8.42 -15.94
N MET A 88 -6.68 8.96 -15.56
CA MET A 88 -5.40 8.25 -15.57
C MET A 88 -5.43 6.89 -14.85
N LEU A 89 -6.23 6.78 -13.78
CA LEU A 89 -6.28 5.60 -12.91
C LEU A 89 -7.57 4.78 -13.06
N ARG A 90 -8.40 5.07 -14.05
CA ARG A 90 -9.62 4.28 -14.30
C ARG A 90 -9.27 2.91 -14.88
N ALA A 91 -9.92 1.87 -14.38
CA ALA A 91 -9.70 0.50 -14.87
C ALA A 91 -10.28 0.29 -16.27
N ASP A 92 -11.41 0.96 -16.59
CA ASP A 92 -12.14 0.81 -17.84
C ASP A 92 -11.52 1.59 -19.01
N THR A 93 -11.08 2.82 -18.79
CA THR A 93 -10.79 3.77 -19.88
C THR A 93 -9.44 4.48 -19.79
N SER A 94 -8.61 4.19 -18.78
CA SER A 94 -7.30 4.84 -18.69
C SER A 94 -6.44 4.60 -19.94
N PRO A 95 -5.96 5.66 -20.61
CA PRO A 95 -5.12 5.51 -21.79
C PRO A 95 -3.67 5.12 -21.50
N VAL A 96 -3.29 5.05 -20.22
CA VAL A 96 -1.90 4.79 -19.80
C VAL A 96 -1.76 3.65 -18.78
N LYS A 97 -2.82 2.89 -18.51
CA LYS A 97 -2.81 1.80 -17.52
C LYS A 97 -1.73 0.74 -17.78
N GLU A 98 -1.48 0.43 -19.05
CA GLU A 98 -0.46 -0.55 -19.45
C GLU A 98 0.98 -0.12 -19.08
N ARG A 99 1.19 1.19 -18.90
CA ARG A 99 2.47 1.74 -18.41
C ARG A 99 2.57 1.75 -16.89
N ILE A 100 1.43 1.90 -16.21
CA ILE A 100 1.39 2.05 -14.74
C ILE A 100 1.77 0.75 -14.05
N ALA A 101 1.22 -0.39 -14.47
CA ALA A 101 1.43 -1.67 -13.82
C ALA A 101 2.92 -2.06 -13.73
N PRO A 102 3.71 -2.10 -14.82
CA PRO A 102 5.14 -2.40 -14.74
C PRO A 102 5.92 -1.36 -13.93
N MET A 103 5.62 -0.05 -14.08
CA MET A 103 6.29 0.99 -13.32
C MET A 103 6.06 0.85 -11.81
N SER A 104 4.85 0.50 -11.39
CA SER A 104 4.53 0.27 -9.98
C SER A 104 5.24 -0.96 -9.42
N LEU A 105 5.33 -2.03 -10.20
CA LEU A 105 5.98 -3.28 -9.82
C LEU A 105 7.50 -3.11 -9.64
N GLU A 106 8.13 -2.40 -10.57
CA GLU A 106 9.57 -2.14 -10.55
C GLU A 106 9.98 -1.14 -9.47
N ASN A 107 9.08 -0.22 -9.09
CA ASN A 107 9.38 0.89 -8.22
C ASN A 107 8.42 0.96 -7.02
N PRO A 108 8.69 0.23 -5.91
CA PRO A 108 7.80 0.17 -4.75
C PRO A 108 7.61 1.53 -4.04
N ASN A 109 8.49 2.49 -4.28
CA ASN A 109 8.39 3.87 -3.77
C ASN A 109 7.60 4.80 -4.70
N LEU A 110 7.16 4.35 -5.87
CA LEU A 110 6.23 5.05 -6.75
C LEU A 110 4.79 4.67 -6.38
N LYS A 111 3.98 5.66 -6.04
CA LYS A 111 2.57 5.47 -5.65
C LYS A 111 1.65 6.27 -6.56
N PHE A 112 0.53 5.68 -6.90
CA PHE A 112 -0.55 6.31 -7.67
C PHE A 112 -1.72 6.61 -6.74
N ILE A 113 -2.04 7.89 -6.56
CA ILE A 113 -3.04 8.35 -5.59
C ILE A 113 -4.27 8.86 -6.32
N ALA A 114 -5.42 8.27 -6.01
CA ALA A 114 -6.73 8.64 -6.55
C ALA A 114 -7.55 9.41 -5.51
N CYS A 115 -8.17 10.51 -5.93
CA CYS A 115 -9.06 11.30 -5.09
C CYS A 115 -10.43 10.62 -4.96
N ALA A 116 -10.80 10.19 -3.74
CA ALA A 116 -12.08 9.54 -3.48
C ALA A 116 -13.27 10.46 -3.74
N ASN A 117 -13.19 11.76 -3.40
CA ASN A 117 -14.23 12.73 -3.72
C ASN A 117 -14.47 12.82 -5.24
N THR A 118 -13.41 12.81 -6.03
CA THR A 118 -13.53 12.81 -7.50
C THR A 118 -14.17 11.52 -8.00
N GLN A 119 -13.73 10.36 -7.50
CA GLN A 119 -14.30 9.07 -7.87
C GLN A 119 -15.81 9.02 -7.58
N ALA A 120 -16.23 9.45 -6.39
CA ALA A 120 -17.62 9.49 -5.99
C ALA A 120 -18.46 10.41 -6.89
N ASN A 121 -17.94 11.60 -7.20
CA ASN A 121 -18.62 12.55 -8.07
C ASN A 121 -18.76 12.04 -9.51
N GLN A 122 -17.71 11.42 -10.06
CA GLN A 122 -17.77 10.80 -11.39
C GLN A 122 -18.74 9.62 -11.40
N SER A 123 -18.72 8.76 -10.38
CA SER A 123 -19.65 7.63 -10.24
C SER A 123 -21.11 8.11 -10.23
N LYS A 124 -21.38 9.19 -9.48
CA LYS A 124 -22.71 9.81 -9.44
C LYS A 124 -23.13 10.37 -10.80
N ALA A 125 -22.22 11.07 -11.48
CA ALA A 125 -22.50 11.68 -12.78
C ALA A 125 -22.73 10.63 -13.88
N GLU A 126 -22.02 9.49 -13.82
CA GLU A 126 -22.15 8.39 -14.80
C GLU A 126 -23.28 7.40 -14.44
N GLY A 127 -23.90 7.53 -13.28
CA GLY A 127 -24.94 6.59 -12.81
C GLY A 127 -24.43 5.15 -12.55
N LYS A 128 -23.13 4.96 -12.49
CA LYS A 128 -22.46 3.66 -12.25
C LYS A 128 -21.16 3.84 -11.48
N PRO A 129 -20.67 2.81 -10.74
CA PRO A 129 -19.40 2.88 -10.05
C PRO A 129 -18.22 3.10 -11.04
N VAL A 130 -17.39 4.09 -10.75
CA VAL A 130 -16.08 4.25 -11.41
C VAL A 130 -15.07 3.34 -10.71
N THR A 131 -14.59 2.31 -11.41
CA THR A 131 -13.57 1.39 -10.91
C THR A 131 -12.16 1.90 -11.24
N LEU A 132 -11.24 1.67 -10.33
CA LEU A 132 -9.83 2.06 -10.48
C LEU A 132 -8.95 0.83 -10.69
N ILE A 133 -7.78 1.04 -11.28
CA ILE A 133 -6.75 0.01 -11.40
C ILE A 133 -6.23 -0.40 -10.02
N SER A 134 -5.66 -1.60 -9.91
CA SER A 134 -5.19 -2.19 -8.64
C SER A 134 -4.07 -1.39 -7.98
N GLU A 135 -3.27 -0.67 -8.75
CA GLU A 135 -2.15 0.16 -8.31
C GLU A 135 -2.60 1.47 -7.65
N ALA A 136 -3.86 1.87 -7.86
CA ALA A 136 -4.39 3.10 -7.31
C ALA A 136 -4.68 2.98 -5.81
N LYS A 137 -4.19 3.94 -5.04
CA LYS A 137 -4.51 4.11 -3.61
C LYS A 137 -5.48 5.26 -3.44
N LEU A 138 -6.60 5.00 -2.79
CA LEU A 138 -7.58 6.03 -2.49
C LEU A 138 -7.14 6.92 -1.33
N MET A 139 -7.28 8.24 -1.53
CA MET A 139 -7.17 9.25 -0.48
C MET A 139 -8.43 10.13 -0.51
N PRO A 140 -8.93 10.61 0.63
CA PRO A 140 -10.17 11.37 0.70
C PRO A 140 -10.20 12.56 -0.28
N SER A 141 -9.09 13.32 -0.38
CA SER A 141 -8.95 14.47 -1.27
C SER A 141 -7.56 14.54 -1.87
N GLY A 142 -7.47 14.59 -3.20
CA GLY A 142 -6.20 14.74 -3.91
C GLY A 142 -5.49 16.06 -3.62
N VAL A 143 -6.26 17.17 -3.53
CA VAL A 143 -5.69 18.48 -3.21
C VAL A 143 -5.13 18.51 -1.78
N VAL A 144 -5.86 17.97 -0.81
CA VAL A 144 -5.37 17.88 0.58
C VAL A 144 -4.10 17.00 0.63
N ARG A 145 -4.10 15.89 -0.12
CA ARG A 145 -2.90 15.05 -0.20
C ARG A 145 -1.68 15.80 -0.71
N LEU A 146 -1.82 16.63 -1.74
CA LEU A 146 -0.72 17.48 -2.23
C LEU A 146 -0.22 18.47 -1.16
N MET A 147 -1.12 19.07 -0.39
CA MET A 147 -0.74 19.96 0.71
C MET A 147 0.03 19.21 1.82
N GLU A 148 -0.42 18.00 2.17
CA GLU A 148 0.26 17.13 3.13
C GLU A 148 1.67 16.74 2.65
N LEU A 149 1.78 16.33 1.38
CA LEU A 149 3.06 15.95 0.80
C LEU A 149 4.07 17.11 0.82
N GLN A 150 3.63 18.33 0.49
CA GLN A 150 4.50 19.51 0.57
C GLN A 150 4.97 19.79 2.00
N LYS A 151 4.09 19.64 3.01
CA LYS A 151 4.48 19.74 4.43
C LYS A 151 5.49 18.66 4.85
N LEU A 152 5.44 17.49 4.19
CA LEU A 152 6.38 16.38 4.39
C LEU A 152 7.68 16.51 3.56
N GLY A 153 7.90 17.67 2.92
CA GLY A 153 9.11 17.97 2.16
C GLY A 153 9.13 17.41 0.73
N TYR A 154 7.98 17.06 0.16
CA TYR A 154 7.91 16.67 -1.24
C TYR A 154 8.05 17.89 -2.16
N ALA A 155 8.97 17.80 -3.13
CA ALA A 155 9.02 18.74 -4.23
C ALA A 155 7.75 18.56 -5.10
N TYR A 156 7.06 19.67 -5.39
CA TYR A 156 5.84 19.63 -6.19
C TYR A 156 6.14 19.87 -7.68
N ILE A 157 5.61 19.00 -8.53
CA ILE A 157 5.70 19.08 -9.99
C ILE A 157 4.30 19.02 -10.60
N ARG A 158 4.03 19.90 -11.53
CA ARG A 158 2.87 19.86 -12.41
C ARG A 158 3.35 19.73 -13.85
N PRO A 159 3.06 18.60 -14.54
CA PRO A 159 3.37 18.40 -15.96
C PRO A 159 2.59 19.32 -16.87
#